data_7a348a73a57a181eea0ab4ba8d026310
#
_entry.id   7a348a73a57a181eea0ab4ba8d026310
#
_cell.length_a   1.000
_cell.length_b   1.000
_cell.length_c   1.000
_cell.angle_alpha   90.00
_cell.angle_beta   90.00
_cell.angle_gamma   90.00
#
_symmetry.space_group_name_H-M   'P 1'
#
loop_
_entity.id
_entity.type
_entity.pdbx_description
1 polymer ?
#
loop_
_entity_poly.entity_id
_entity_poly.type
_entity_poly.pdbx_seq_one_letter_code
_entity_poly.pdbx_strand_id
1 'polypeptide(L)'
;MRKTIFGILMLSVMAFAGCSANKDADVKAFMTDVDKITSEITAKINANPTSAGVEEAQKILDGKKSDLKSRYDKLKELRGYELSEPVMKSFTESVSKNMESVADLQIKNAEKTITDEVFGKKLNKLYTDYNAIFGV
;
A
#
# COMPACT_ATOMS: atom_id res chain seq x y z
N MET A 1 39.07 -17.91 -21.05
CA MET A 1 38.20 -18.79 -20.24
C MET A 1 36.91 -18.04 -19.96
N ARG A 2 35.84 -18.48 -20.60
CA ARG A 2 34.47 -17.91 -20.47
C ARG A 2 33.80 -18.53 -19.26
N LYS A 3 33.32 -17.73 -18.34
CA LYS A 3 32.35 -18.18 -17.32
C LYS A 3 31.09 -17.32 -17.44
N THR A 4 30.14 -17.86 -18.16
CA THR A 4 28.76 -17.42 -18.23
C THR A 4 28.07 -17.79 -16.90
N ILE A 5 27.62 -16.79 -16.15
CA ILE A 5 26.77 -17.00 -14.99
C ILE A 5 25.32 -16.81 -15.49
N PHE A 6 24.62 -17.93 -15.61
CA PHE A 6 23.19 -17.98 -15.85
C PHE A 6 22.46 -17.57 -14.58
N GLY A 7 21.88 -16.38 -14.58
CA GLY A 7 20.94 -15.97 -13.55
C GLY A 7 19.60 -16.67 -13.78
N ILE A 8 19.24 -17.58 -12.90
CA ILE A 8 17.93 -18.24 -12.89
C ILE A 8 16.90 -17.25 -12.35
N LEU A 9 16.10 -16.73 -13.26
CA LEU A 9 14.88 -15.96 -12.96
C LEU A 9 13.82 -16.97 -12.48
N MET A 10 13.67 -17.14 -11.17
CA MET A 10 12.54 -17.89 -10.62
C MET A 10 11.26 -17.08 -10.77
N LEU A 11 10.56 -17.31 -11.86
CA LEU A 11 9.16 -16.92 -12.03
C LEU A 11 8.31 -17.89 -11.20
N SER A 12 7.92 -17.49 -10.00
CA SER A 12 6.92 -18.21 -9.21
C SER A 12 5.55 -17.96 -9.81
N VAL A 13 5.18 -18.78 -10.79
CA VAL A 13 3.81 -18.87 -11.26
C VAL A 13 3.01 -19.62 -10.17
N MET A 14 2.33 -18.89 -9.30
CA MET A 14 1.31 -19.48 -8.44
C MET A 14 0.11 -19.85 -9.30
N ALA A 15 0.00 -21.13 -9.63
CA ALA A 15 -1.17 -21.70 -10.25
C ALA A 15 -2.34 -21.63 -9.24
N PHE A 16 -3.34 -20.83 -9.53
CA PHE A 16 -4.63 -20.86 -8.83
C PHE A 16 -5.40 -22.10 -9.29
N ALA A 17 -5.20 -23.22 -8.56
CA ALA A 17 -6.09 -24.36 -8.65
C ALA A 17 -7.33 -24.07 -7.80
N GLY A 18 -8.49 -23.94 -8.43
CA GLY A 18 -9.76 -23.69 -7.77
C GLY A 18 -10.21 -24.87 -6.93
N CYS A 19 -10.62 -24.54 -5.71
CA CYS A 19 -11.64 -25.20 -4.86
C CYS A 19 -11.85 -24.20 -3.72
N SER A 20 -13.03 -24.08 -3.16
CA SER A 20 -13.46 -23.12 -2.14
C SER A 20 -12.44 -22.94 -0.99
N ALA A 21 -11.28 -22.43 -1.32
CA ALA A 21 -10.19 -22.19 -0.40
C ALA A 21 -10.52 -20.93 0.38
N ASN A 22 -10.43 -21.05 1.69
CA ASN A 22 -10.46 -19.93 2.61
C ASN A 22 -9.47 -18.85 2.12
N LYS A 23 -9.99 -17.65 1.85
CA LYS A 23 -9.23 -16.51 1.33
C LYS A 23 -8.45 -15.74 2.40
N ASP A 24 -8.45 -16.22 3.62
CA ASP A 24 -7.76 -15.60 4.76
C ASP A 24 -6.26 -15.35 4.48
N ALA A 25 -5.59 -16.27 3.77
CA ALA A 25 -4.18 -16.11 3.44
C ALA A 25 -3.95 -14.94 2.45
N ASP A 26 -4.82 -14.80 1.46
CA ASP A 26 -4.73 -13.70 0.47
C ASP A 26 -4.95 -12.35 1.15
N VAL A 27 -5.93 -12.27 2.06
CA VAL A 27 -6.22 -11.06 2.84
C VAL A 27 -5.05 -10.71 3.77
N LYS A 28 -4.48 -11.69 4.48
CA LYS A 28 -3.32 -11.48 5.35
C LYS A 28 -2.09 -11.00 4.58
N ALA A 29 -1.82 -11.58 3.42
CA ALA A 29 -0.74 -11.13 2.54
C ALA A 29 -0.95 -9.70 2.06
N PHE A 30 -2.18 -9.34 1.67
CA PHE A 30 -2.51 -7.97 1.28
C PHE A 30 -2.30 -6.98 2.44
N MET A 31 -2.80 -7.28 3.64
CA MET A 31 -2.59 -6.43 4.83
C MET A 31 -1.10 -6.20 5.11
N THR A 32 -0.29 -7.26 5.04
CA THR A 32 1.17 -7.17 5.24
C THR A 32 1.81 -6.22 4.23
N ASP A 33 1.43 -6.29 2.97
CA ASP A 33 1.97 -5.42 1.92
C ASP A 33 1.53 -3.97 2.10
N VAL A 34 0.28 -3.74 2.49
CA VAL A 34 -0.23 -2.39 2.79
C VAL A 34 0.49 -1.80 4.01
N ASP A 35 0.63 -2.55 5.10
CA ASP A 35 1.36 -2.13 6.30
C ASP A 35 2.81 -1.73 5.97
N LYS A 36 3.48 -2.54 5.15
CA LYS A 36 4.86 -2.29 4.73
C LYS A 36 4.97 -0.99 3.93
N ILE A 37 4.13 -0.81 2.91
CA ILE A 37 4.16 0.38 2.06
C ILE A 37 3.82 1.63 2.85
N THR A 38 2.81 1.57 3.72
CA THR A 38 2.45 2.68 4.61
C THR A 38 3.61 3.07 5.50
N SER A 39 4.28 2.08 6.09
CA SER A 39 5.47 2.31 6.93
C SER A 39 6.62 2.95 6.13
N GLU A 40 6.89 2.48 4.91
CA GLU A 40 7.94 3.05 4.05
C GLU A 40 7.63 4.49 3.65
N ILE A 41 6.39 4.80 3.25
CA ILE A 41 5.93 6.14 2.89
C ILE A 41 6.05 7.09 4.08
N THR A 42 5.52 6.70 5.23
CA THR A 42 5.53 7.54 6.43
C THR A 42 6.94 7.77 6.95
N ALA A 43 7.80 6.74 6.93
CA ALA A 43 9.19 6.86 7.33
C ALA A 43 9.97 7.82 6.42
N LYS A 44 9.76 7.77 5.10
CA LYS A 44 10.40 8.67 4.13
C LYS A 44 10.06 10.13 4.39
N ILE A 45 8.79 10.44 4.59
CA ILE A 45 8.33 11.81 4.82
C ILE A 45 8.76 12.31 6.20
N ASN A 46 8.69 11.46 7.23
CA ASN A 46 9.13 11.83 8.57
C ASN A 46 10.65 12.08 8.66
N ALA A 47 11.44 11.31 7.92
CA ALA A 47 12.90 11.50 7.87
C ALA A 47 13.30 12.72 7.02
N ASN A 48 12.53 13.04 5.98
CA ASN A 48 12.79 14.16 5.09
C ASN A 48 11.47 14.88 4.74
N PRO A 49 10.96 15.75 5.63
CA PRO A 49 9.71 16.48 5.41
C PRO A 49 9.88 17.63 4.42
N THR A 50 10.32 17.33 3.20
CA THR A 50 10.50 18.26 2.08
C THR A 50 9.76 17.75 0.84
N SER A 51 9.62 18.63 -0.17
CA SER A 51 9.06 18.21 -1.46
C SER A 51 9.79 17.02 -2.08
N ALA A 52 11.11 16.91 -1.88
CA ALA A 52 11.91 15.76 -2.34
C ALA A 52 11.55 14.47 -1.57
N GLY A 53 11.38 14.53 -0.26
CA GLY A 53 10.97 13.38 0.55
C GLY A 53 9.58 12.87 0.16
N VAL A 54 8.64 13.77 -0.13
CA VAL A 54 7.30 13.40 -0.64
C VAL A 54 7.39 12.77 -2.02
N GLU A 55 8.28 13.25 -2.92
CA GLU A 55 8.49 12.64 -4.23
C GLU A 55 9.06 11.21 -4.13
N GLU A 56 9.99 10.97 -3.19
CA GLU A 56 10.50 9.62 -2.94
C GLU A 56 9.38 8.70 -2.43
N ALA A 57 8.55 9.18 -1.51
CA ALA A 57 7.38 8.45 -1.01
C ALA A 57 6.36 8.16 -2.13
N GLN A 58 6.12 9.15 -3.03
CA GLN A 58 5.25 8.98 -4.18
C GLN A 58 5.76 7.88 -5.13
N LYS A 59 7.07 7.82 -5.39
CA LYS A 59 7.67 6.76 -6.23
C LYS A 59 7.46 5.37 -5.64
N ILE A 60 7.56 5.23 -4.31
CA ILE A 60 7.26 3.97 -3.61
C ILE A 60 5.80 3.56 -3.85
N LEU A 61 4.87 4.51 -3.67
CA LEU A 61 3.45 4.29 -3.90
C LEU A 61 3.16 3.92 -5.36
N ASP A 62 3.67 4.69 -6.31
CA ASP A 62 3.43 4.50 -7.75
C ASP A 62 3.89 3.11 -8.22
N GLY A 63 4.98 2.58 -7.65
CA GLY A 63 5.47 1.24 -7.94
C GLY A 63 4.56 0.10 -7.46
N LYS A 64 3.60 0.38 -6.57
CA LYS A 64 2.73 -0.63 -5.94
C LYS A 64 1.23 -0.34 -6.05
N LYS A 65 0.85 0.90 -6.31
CA LYS A 65 -0.55 1.35 -6.30
C LYS A 65 -1.46 0.49 -7.18
N SER A 66 -1.04 0.18 -8.40
CA SER A 66 -1.87 -0.59 -9.35
C SER A 66 -2.11 -2.03 -8.88
N ASP A 67 -1.07 -2.70 -8.37
CA ASP A 67 -1.18 -4.05 -7.82
C ASP A 67 -2.09 -4.08 -6.59
N LEU A 68 -1.83 -3.19 -5.62
CA LEU A 68 -2.63 -3.10 -4.40
C LEU A 68 -4.09 -2.81 -4.70
N LYS A 69 -4.36 -1.86 -5.61
CA LYS A 69 -5.74 -1.56 -6.02
C LYS A 69 -6.43 -2.77 -6.64
N SER A 70 -5.77 -3.46 -7.55
CA SER A 70 -6.33 -4.66 -8.20
C SER A 70 -6.63 -5.76 -7.19
N ARG A 71 -5.75 -5.95 -6.21
CA ARG A 71 -5.96 -6.94 -5.12
C ARG A 71 -7.09 -6.50 -4.19
N TYR A 72 -7.12 -5.23 -3.80
CA TYR A 72 -8.19 -4.70 -2.97
C TYR A 72 -9.57 -4.86 -3.64
N ASP A 73 -9.67 -4.52 -4.92
CA ASP A 73 -10.92 -4.64 -5.69
C ASP A 73 -11.45 -6.09 -5.71
N LYS A 74 -10.57 -7.07 -5.76
CA LYS A 74 -10.93 -8.50 -5.64
C LYS A 74 -11.34 -8.88 -4.21
N LEU A 75 -10.62 -8.38 -3.21
CA LEU A 75 -10.86 -8.73 -1.81
C LEU A 75 -12.14 -8.12 -1.26
N LYS A 76 -12.49 -6.89 -1.66
CA LYS A 76 -13.75 -6.23 -1.23
C LYS A 76 -15.02 -6.92 -1.75
N GLU A 77 -14.90 -7.74 -2.79
CA GLU A 77 -16.01 -8.51 -3.36
C GLU A 77 -16.23 -9.85 -2.65
N LEU A 78 -15.31 -10.26 -1.76
CA LEU A 78 -15.42 -11.50 -1.01
C LEU A 78 -16.62 -11.44 -0.05
N ARG A 79 -17.35 -12.54 -0.02
CA ARG A 79 -18.51 -12.69 0.85
C ARG A 79 -18.10 -13.25 2.21
N GLY A 80 -18.92 -13.01 3.23
CA GLY A 80 -18.64 -13.42 4.61
C GLY A 80 -18.36 -14.91 4.82
N TYR A 81 -18.80 -15.80 3.89
CA TYR A 81 -18.49 -17.23 3.98
C TYR A 81 -17.13 -17.61 3.37
N GLU A 82 -16.47 -16.67 2.65
CA GLU A 82 -15.14 -16.87 2.04
C GLU A 82 -14.00 -16.43 2.96
N LEU A 83 -14.35 -15.71 4.03
CA LEU A 83 -13.42 -15.21 5.05
C LEU A 83 -13.87 -15.63 6.44
N SER A 84 -12.91 -15.91 7.31
CA SER A 84 -13.20 -16.03 8.73
C SER A 84 -13.53 -14.67 9.33
N GLU A 85 -14.45 -14.63 10.31
CA GLU A 85 -14.85 -13.39 10.98
C GLU A 85 -13.67 -12.61 11.58
N PRO A 86 -12.68 -13.24 12.24
CA PRO A 86 -11.51 -12.54 12.75
C PRO A 86 -10.68 -11.87 11.63
N VAL A 87 -10.55 -12.51 10.47
CA VAL A 87 -9.78 -11.95 9.35
C VAL A 87 -10.53 -10.80 8.69
N MET A 88 -11.83 -10.88 8.54
CA MET A 88 -12.65 -9.79 8.03
C MET A 88 -12.57 -8.55 8.93
N LYS A 89 -12.65 -8.72 10.24
CA LYS A 89 -12.44 -7.64 11.21
C LYS A 89 -11.05 -7.04 11.10
N SER A 90 -10.00 -7.85 11.12
CA SER A 90 -8.61 -7.41 11.00
C SER A 90 -8.36 -6.68 9.68
N PHE A 91 -8.99 -7.11 8.59
CA PHE A 91 -8.88 -6.45 7.28
C PHE A 91 -9.41 -5.02 7.33
N THR A 92 -10.61 -4.82 7.87
CA THR A 92 -11.22 -3.50 8.01
C THR A 92 -10.38 -2.59 8.91
N GLU A 93 -9.91 -3.11 10.05
CA GLU A 93 -9.07 -2.37 11.00
C GLU A 93 -7.72 -1.99 10.38
N SER A 94 -7.07 -2.90 9.64
CA SER A 94 -5.80 -2.64 8.96
C SER A 94 -5.95 -1.55 7.89
N VAL A 95 -6.97 -1.62 7.04
CA VAL A 95 -7.24 -0.59 6.03
C VAL A 95 -7.43 0.78 6.68
N SER A 96 -8.29 0.88 7.70
CA SER A 96 -8.56 2.13 8.42
C SER A 96 -7.28 2.70 9.04
N LYS A 97 -6.53 1.88 9.77
CA LYS A 97 -5.28 2.28 10.43
C LYS A 97 -4.24 2.80 9.43
N ASN A 98 -4.10 2.15 8.30
CA ASN A 98 -3.14 2.56 7.29
C ASN A 98 -3.55 3.88 6.62
N MET A 99 -4.83 4.07 6.32
CA MET A 99 -5.36 5.34 5.81
C MET A 99 -5.17 6.48 6.82
N GLU A 100 -5.45 6.25 8.08
CA GLU A 100 -5.21 7.21 9.18
C GLU A 100 -3.72 7.58 9.27
N SER A 101 -2.81 6.61 9.16
CA SER A 101 -1.37 6.86 9.22
C SER A 101 -0.88 7.79 8.10
N VAL A 102 -1.47 7.71 6.91
CA VAL A 102 -1.15 8.63 5.79
C VAL A 102 -1.84 9.98 5.97
N ALA A 103 -3.06 10.01 6.49
CA ALA A 103 -3.76 11.25 6.83
C ALA A 103 -3.02 12.05 7.92
N ASP A 104 -2.44 11.38 8.90
CA ASP A 104 -1.63 11.97 9.96
C ASP A 104 -0.41 12.75 9.42
N LEU A 105 0.11 12.38 8.25
CA LEU A 105 1.19 13.15 7.60
C LEU A 105 0.73 14.55 7.22
N GLN A 106 -0.52 14.72 6.79
CA GLN A 106 -1.09 16.04 6.49
C GLN A 106 -1.25 16.87 7.78
N ILE A 107 -1.73 16.24 8.84
CA ILE A 107 -1.91 16.91 10.14
C ILE A 107 -0.56 17.35 10.71
N LYS A 108 0.41 16.43 10.75
CA LYS A 108 1.76 16.71 11.27
C LYS A 108 2.52 17.79 10.48
N ASN A 109 2.21 17.95 9.21
CA ASN A 109 2.86 18.91 8.34
C ASN A 109 1.94 20.09 7.95
N ALA A 110 0.85 20.33 8.70
CA ALA A 110 -0.16 21.33 8.36
C ALA A 110 0.43 22.75 8.18
N GLU A 111 1.28 23.19 9.09
CA GLU A 111 1.95 24.50 8.99
C GLU A 111 2.81 24.59 7.73
N LYS A 112 3.55 23.51 7.42
CA LYS A 112 4.41 23.47 6.24
C LYS A 112 3.60 23.44 4.94
N THR A 113 2.46 22.77 4.91
CA THR A 113 1.59 22.76 3.71
C THR A 113 1.04 24.15 3.38
N ILE A 114 0.91 25.02 4.39
CA ILE A 114 0.48 26.43 4.21
C ILE A 114 1.65 27.30 3.73
N THR A 115 2.84 27.10 4.27
CA THR A 115 4.01 27.93 4.00
C THR A 115 4.81 27.50 2.76
N ASP A 116 4.74 26.23 2.38
CA ASP A 116 5.37 25.64 1.19
C ASP A 116 4.29 25.00 0.28
N GLU A 117 3.80 25.79 -0.66
CA GLU A 117 2.73 25.36 -1.58
C GLU A 117 3.12 24.13 -2.41
N VAL A 118 4.39 24.00 -2.80
CA VAL A 118 4.87 22.85 -3.59
C VAL A 118 4.84 21.58 -2.76
N PHE A 119 5.31 21.65 -1.53
CA PHE A 119 5.23 20.56 -0.57
C PHE A 119 3.77 20.15 -0.33
N GLY A 120 2.90 21.12 -0.05
CA GLY A 120 1.49 20.90 0.21
C GLY A 120 0.77 20.19 -0.94
N LYS A 121 0.99 20.65 -2.19
CA LYS A 121 0.41 20.00 -3.38
C LYS A 121 0.86 18.54 -3.56
N LYS A 122 2.16 18.29 -3.35
CA LYS A 122 2.71 16.94 -3.47
C LYS A 122 2.19 16.01 -2.37
N LEU A 123 2.12 16.47 -1.12
CA LEU A 123 1.60 15.70 -0.01
C LEU A 123 0.12 15.38 -0.20
N ASN A 124 -0.67 16.34 -0.67
CA ASN A 124 -2.08 16.12 -0.99
C ASN A 124 -2.26 15.10 -2.14
N LYS A 125 -1.43 15.19 -3.18
CA LYS A 125 -1.44 14.20 -4.27
C LYS A 125 -1.14 12.80 -3.75
N LEU A 126 -0.11 12.63 -2.92
CA LEU A 126 0.24 11.36 -2.30
C LEU A 126 -0.94 10.78 -1.51
N TYR A 127 -1.59 11.61 -0.68
CA TYR A 127 -2.76 11.22 0.10
C TYR A 127 -3.92 10.76 -0.79
N THR A 128 -4.23 11.52 -1.83
CA THR A 128 -5.30 11.18 -2.78
C THR A 128 -4.99 9.88 -3.53
N ASP A 129 -3.76 9.72 -4.02
CA ASP A 129 -3.32 8.51 -4.72
C ASP A 129 -3.31 7.27 -3.83
N TYR A 130 -2.98 7.45 -2.56
CA TYR A 130 -3.01 6.37 -1.57
C TYR A 130 -4.45 5.91 -1.30
N ASN A 131 -5.35 6.85 -1.04
CA ASN A 131 -6.76 6.53 -0.78
C ASN A 131 -7.46 5.90 -1.99
N ALA A 132 -7.05 6.25 -3.21
CA ALA A 132 -7.57 5.65 -4.44
C ALA A 132 -7.31 4.13 -4.53
N ILE A 133 -6.37 3.57 -3.77
CA ILE A 133 -6.19 2.11 -3.64
C ILE A 133 -7.46 1.47 -3.08
N PHE A 134 -8.08 2.14 -2.12
CA PHE A 134 -9.25 1.65 -1.38
C PHE A 134 -10.59 2.16 -1.95
N GLY A 135 -10.55 2.88 -3.07
CA GLY A 135 -11.74 3.38 -3.75
C GLY A 135 -12.41 4.57 -3.04
N VAL A 136 -11.64 5.36 -2.28
CA VAL A 136 -12.08 6.54 -1.53
C VAL A 136 -11.48 7.81 -2.14
#